data_bd62e4953b45f8147958b92a132e0937
#
_entry.id   bd62e4953b45f8147958b92a132e0937
#
_cell.length_a   1.000
_cell.length_b   1.000
_cell.length_c   1.000
_cell.angle_alpha   90.00
_cell.angle_beta   90.00
_cell.angle_gamma   90.00
#
_symmetry.space_group_name_H-M   'P 1'
#
loop_
_entity.id
_entity.type
_entity.pdbx_description
1 polymer ?
#
loop_
_entity_poly.entity_id
_entity_poly.type
_entity_poly.pdbx_seq_one_letter_code
_entity_poly.pdbx_strand_id
1 'polypeptide(L)'
;NQMQTSFHVHGVTCGCALDVRATGATDTRPRVVIVGAGFGGLSAAKALHKADVRVTLVDRRNHHLFQPLLYQVATAGLSPGQIATPIRTVLRDQKNAEVLLGTVTGVDVARRQVLLGGHEINYDYLVLATGARHSYFGRDEWEPFAPGLKSLEDATELRKRIPARHWQSACENGIA
;
A
#
# COMPACT_ATOMS: atom_id res chain seq x y z
N ASN A 1 21.06 -9.18 44.20
CA ASN A 1 21.23 -7.84 43.64
C ASN A 1 21.11 -7.92 42.10
N GLN A 2 19.89 -7.77 41.61
CA GLN A 2 19.58 -7.65 40.18
C GLN A 2 19.37 -6.16 39.89
N MET A 3 20.25 -5.59 39.08
CA MET A 3 20.04 -4.27 38.48
C MET A 3 19.10 -4.43 37.31
N GLN A 4 17.86 -3.96 37.45
CA GLN A 4 16.91 -3.72 36.37
C GLN A 4 17.24 -2.38 35.73
N THR A 5 17.78 -2.39 34.53
CA THR A 5 17.91 -1.20 33.66
C THR A 5 16.59 -1.01 32.94
N SER A 6 15.79 -0.06 33.41
CA SER A 6 14.57 0.39 32.77
C SER A 6 14.94 1.35 31.64
N PHE A 7 14.75 0.92 30.38
CA PHE A 7 14.77 1.83 29.24
C PHE A 7 13.39 2.48 29.10
N HIS A 8 13.28 3.74 29.46
CA HIS A 8 12.12 4.57 29.15
C HIS A 8 12.21 5.00 27.67
N VAL A 9 11.45 4.35 26.82
CA VAL A 9 11.16 4.85 25.48
C VAL A 9 9.95 5.79 25.63
N HIS A 10 10.15 7.08 25.37
CA HIS A 10 9.04 8.02 25.27
C HIS A 10 8.15 7.59 24.08
N GLY A 11 7.11 6.83 24.39
CA GLY A 11 6.06 6.47 23.44
C GLY A 11 5.24 7.71 23.13
N VAL A 12 5.43 8.29 21.96
CA VAL A 12 4.41 9.12 21.35
C VAL A 12 3.26 8.19 20.98
N THR A 13 2.31 8.06 21.87
CA THR A 13 1.00 7.47 21.55
C THR A 13 0.31 8.46 20.61
N CYS A 14 0.53 8.28 19.32
CA CYS A 14 -0.34 8.88 18.32
C CYS A 14 -1.73 8.24 18.49
N GLY A 15 -2.57 8.90 19.27
CA GLY A 15 -3.98 8.54 19.48
C GLY A 15 -4.80 8.81 18.22
N CYS A 16 -4.42 8.23 17.08
CA CYS A 16 -5.33 8.00 15.99
C CYS A 16 -6.22 6.84 16.39
N ALA A 17 -7.19 7.09 17.26
CA ALA A 17 -8.41 6.32 17.28
C ALA A 17 -8.88 6.31 15.84
N LEU A 18 -8.86 5.12 15.20
CA LEU A 18 -9.61 4.90 13.98
C LEU A 18 -11.08 5.09 14.38
N ASP A 19 -11.52 6.36 14.30
CA ASP A 19 -12.92 6.68 14.41
C ASP A 19 -13.58 6.07 13.16
N VAL A 20 -13.90 4.77 13.27
CA VAL A 20 -14.92 4.15 12.44
C VAL A 20 -16.18 4.88 12.86
N ARG A 21 -16.43 6.04 12.25
CA ARG A 21 -17.60 6.84 12.50
C ARG A 21 -18.80 5.92 12.54
N ALA A 22 -19.23 5.64 13.75
CA ALA A 22 -20.57 5.16 14.02
C ALA A 22 -21.49 6.29 13.54
N THR A 23 -21.69 6.36 12.21
CA THR A 23 -22.75 7.19 11.63
C THR A 23 -24.03 6.61 12.17
N GLY A 24 -24.70 7.34 13.02
CA GLY A 24 -25.90 6.95 13.76
C GLY A 24 -27.17 6.71 12.92
N ALA A 25 -27.03 6.28 11.71
CA ALA A 25 -28.02 5.58 10.90
C ALA A 25 -27.37 4.26 10.49
N THR A 26 -28.01 3.13 10.79
CA THR A 26 -27.56 1.81 10.34
C THR A 26 -27.61 1.80 8.82
N ASP A 27 -26.45 2.10 8.21
CA ASP A 27 -26.29 2.01 6.76
C ASP A 27 -26.39 0.52 6.38
N THR A 28 -27.54 0.13 5.83
CA THR A 28 -27.89 -1.24 5.50
C THR A 28 -27.31 -1.71 4.18
N ARG A 29 -26.62 -0.84 3.44
CA ARG A 29 -25.98 -1.21 2.18
C ARG A 29 -24.90 -2.26 2.38
N PRO A 30 -24.77 -3.24 1.48
CA PRO A 30 -23.72 -4.23 1.56
C PRO A 30 -22.32 -3.58 1.64
N ARG A 31 -21.47 -4.13 2.50
CA ARG A 31 -20.08 -3.67 2.61
C ARG A 31 -19.17 -4.52 1.74
N VAL A 32 -18.49 -3.86 0.82
CA VAL A 32 -17.43 -4.45 -0.01
C VAL A 32 -16.08 -4.02 0.56
N VAL A 33 -15.33 -4.97 1.10
CA VAL A 33 -13.96 -4.72 1.56
C VAL A 33 -12.99 -5.10 0.44
N ILE A 34 -12.09 -4.18 0.07
CA ILE A 34 -11.07 -4.38 -0.94
C ILE A 34 -9.71 -4.30 -0.26
N VAL A 35 -8.92 -5.36 -0.32
CA VAL A 35 -7.58 -5.41 0.26
C VAL A 35 -6.54 -5.17 -0.83
N GLY A 36 -5.85 -4.04 -0.73
CA GLY A 36 -4.84 -3.59 -1.69
C GLY A 36 -5.35 -2.50 -2.63
N ALA A 37 -4.66 -1.36 -2.66
CA ALA A 37 -4.94 -0.20 -3.50
C ALA A 37 -3.98 -0.10 -4.71
N GLY A 38 -3.52 -1.23 -5.21
CA GLY A 38 -2.82 -1.33 -6.48
C GLY A 38 -3.79 -1.15 -7.67
N PHE A 39 -3.35 -1.52 -8.87
CA PHE A 39 -4.18 -1.40 -10.08
C PHE A 39 -5.51 -2.14 -9.95
N GLY A 40 -5.49 -3.39 -9.48
CA GLY A 40 -6.71 -4.20 -9.34
C GLY A 40 -7.69 -3.63 -8.33
N GLY A 41 -7.20 -3.26 -7.13
CA GLY A 41 -8.06 -2.75 -6.06
C GLY A 41 -8.67 -1.39 -6.38
N LEU A 42 -7.88 -0.46 -6.95
CA LEU A 42 -8.43 0.83 -7.39
C LEU A 42 -9.42 0.68 -8.55
N SER A 43 -9.15 -0.22 -9.50
CA SER A 43 -10.09 -0.50 -10.59
C SER A 43 -11.40 -1.07 -10.06
N ALA A 44 -11.34 -2.00 -9.11
CA ALA A 44 -12.52 -2.56 -8.45
C ALA A 44 -13.31 -1.47 -7.69
N ALA A 45 -12.62 -0.64 -6.91
CA ALA A 45 -13.24 0.45 -6.17
C ALA A 45 -13.97 1.44 -7.12
N LYS A 46 -13.30 1.85 -8.21
CA LYS A 46 -13.89 2.75 -9.22
C LYS A 46 -15.08 2.13 -9.95
N ALA A 47 -15.03 0.83 -10.27
CA ALA A 47 -16.15 0.13 -10.90
C ALA A 47 -17.41 0.12 -10.01
N LEU A 48 -17.24 0.17 -8.70
CA LEU A 48 -18.32 0.23 -7.72
C LEU A 48 -18.82 1.65 -7.41
N HIS A 49 -18.33 2.69 -8.10
CA HIS A 49 -18.66 4.08 -7.81
C HIS A 49 -20.17 4.38 -7.81
N LYS A 50 -20.94 3.75 -8.73
CA LYS A 50 -22.38 3.95 -8.88
C LYS A 50 -23.22 2.84 -8.23
N ALA A 51 -22.57 1.84 -7.62
CA ALA A 51 -23.27 0.75 -6.98
C ALA A 51 -23.80 1.18 -5.61
N ASP A 52 -24.94 0.64 -5.22
CA ASP A 52 -25.53 0.87 -3.89
C ASP A 52 -24.87 -0.02 -2.84
N VAL A 53 -23.58 0.21 -2.62
CA VAL A 53 -22.73 -0.49 -1.66
C VAL A 53 -21.84 0.49 -0.91
N ARG A 54 -21.30 0.06 0.21
CA ARG A 54 -20.20 0.75 0.93
C ARG A 54 -18.89 0.08 0.58
N VAL A 55 -17.95 0.82 0.02
CA VAL A 55 -16.62 0.33 -0.34
C VAL A 55 -15.64 0.74 0.75
N THR A 56 -14.96 -0.23 1.35
CA THR A 56 -13.83 0.00 2.27
C THR A 56 -12.55 -0.50 1.62
N LEU A 57 -11.70 0.41 1.16
CA LEU A 57 -10.41 0.08 0.55
C LEU A 57 -9.31 0.12 1.61
N VAL A 58 -8.64 -0.99 1.83
CA VAL A 58 -7.57 -1.12 2.83
C VAL A 58 -6.24 -1.32 2.14
N ASP A 59 -5.25 -0.49 2.48
CA ASP A 59 -3.87 -0.69 2.03
C ASP A 59 -2.89 -0.35 3.14
N ARG A 60 -1.75 -1.00 3.16
CA ARG A 60 -0.63 -0.72 4.08
C ARG A 60 0.11 0.57 3.74
N ARG A 61 -0.10 1.12 2.54
CA ARG A 61 0.46 2.39 2.06
C ARG A 61 -0.66 3.38 1.78
N ASN A 62 -0.38 4.66 1.95
CA ASN A 62 -1.36 5.73 1.69
C ASN A 62 -1.37 6.21 0.23
N HIS A 63 -0.58 5.57 -0.65
CA HIS A 63 -0.43 5.98 -2.05
C HIS A 63 -0.57 4.80 -3.01
N HIS A 64 -1.14 5.10 -4.16
CA HIS A 64 -1.11 4.23 -5.33
C HIS A 64 0.20 4.46 -6.09
N LEU A 65 0.87 3.38 -6.42
CA LEU A 65 2.13 3.39 -7.16
C LEU A 65 1.90 2.98 -8.61
N PHE A 66 2.30 3.83 -9.56
CA PHE A 66 2.32 3.47 -10.97
C PHE A 66 3.58 2.66 -11.28
N GLN A 67 3.53 1.37 -10.99
CA GLN A 67 4.67 0.44 -11.10
C GLN A 67 5.40 0.43 -12.44
N PRO A 68 4.73 0.59 -13.61
CA PRO A 68 5.44 0.59 -14.90
C PRO A 68 6.55 1.64 -15.03
N LEU A 69 6.51 2.72 -14.25
CA LEU A 69 7.52 3.78 -14.26
C LEU A 69 8.56 3.66 -13.13
N LEU A 70 8.58 2.57 -12.37
CA LEU A 70 9.58 2.36 -11.32
C LEU A 70 11.02 2.36 -11.84
N TYR A 71 11.23 1.83 -13.04
CA TYR A 71 12.55 1.84 -13.67
C TYR A 71 13.08 3.26 -13.89
N GLN A 72 12.20 4.23 -14.21
CA GLN A 72 12.61 5.63 -14.36
C GLN A 72 12.98 6.28 -13.03
N VAL A 73 12.39 5.85 -11.92
CA VAL A 73 12.84 6.26 -10.59
C VAL A 73 14.20 5.65 -10.26
N ALA A 74 14.37 4.36 -10.54
CA ALA A 74 15.65 3.66 -10.34
C ALA A 74 16.77 4.26 -11.20
N THR A 75 16.45 4.75 -12.40
CA THR A 75 17.39 5.38 -13.33
C THR A 75 17.45 6.91 -13.22
N ALA A 76 16.89 7.51 -12.17
CA ALA A 76 16.88 8.94 -11.91
C ALA A 76 16.14 9.83 -12.94
N GLY A 77 15.41 9.24 -13.88
CA GLY A 77 14.59 9.98 -14.85
C GLY A 77 13.34 10.62 -14.22
N LEU A 78 12.79 9.99 -13.16
CA LEU A 78 11.65 10.51 -12.42
C LEU A 78 11.92 10.55 -10.91
N SER A 79 11.24 11.46 -10.22
CA SER A 79 11.19 11.45 -8.75
C SER A 79 10.12 10.45 -8.25
N PRO A 80 10.28 9.87 -7.06
CA PRO A 80 9.28 8.98 -6.46
C PRO A 80 7.87 9.59 -6.41
N GLY A 81 7.76 10.90 -6.13
CA GLY A 81 6.47 11.60 -6.04
C GLY A 81 5.71 11.71 -7.36
N GLN A 82 6.39 11.61 -8.50
CA GLN A 82 5.74 11.71 -9.81
C GLN A 82 4.96 10.45 -10.20
N ILE A 83 5.26 9.31 -9.58
CA ILE A 83 4.61 8.02 -9.86
C ILE A 83 3.81 7.50 -8.67
N ALA A 84 3.72 8.26 -7.58
CA ALA A 84 2.98 7.91 -6.37
C ALA A 84 1.88 8.95 -6.12
N THR A 85 0.63 8.51 -6.16
CA THR A 85 -0.54 9.38 -5.93
C THR A 85 -1.27 8.95 -4.66
N PRO A 86 -1.62 9.87 -3.74
CA PRO A 86 -2.39 9.50 -2.55
C PRO A 86 -3.72 8.82 -2.92
N ILE A 87 -4.01 7.67 -2.31
CA ILE A 87 -5.21 6.87 -2.64
C ILE A 87 -6.48 7.69 -2.44
N ARG A 88 -6.54 8.46 -1.34
CA ARG A 88 -7.70 9.32 -1.04
C ARG A 88 -7.92 10.40 -2.09
N THR A 89 -6.87 10.90 -2.73
CA THR A 89 -6.99 11.84 -3.85
C THR A 89 -7.60 11.18 -5.08
N VAL A 90 -7.24 9.91 -5.35
CA VAL A 90 -7.79 9.15 -6.49
C VAL A 90 -9.28 8.86 -6.33
N LEU A 91 -9.76 8.68 -5.09
CA LEU A 91 -11.15 8.33 -4.75
C LEU A 91 -11.95 9.49 -4.14
N ARG A 92 -11.43 10.72 -4.14
CA ARG A 92 -12.04 11.87 -3.44
C ARG A 92 -13.49 12.15 -3.84
N ASP A 93 -13.83 11.92 -5.09
CA ASP A 93 -15.16 12.20 -5.65
C ASP A 93 -16.13 11.01 -5.49
N GLN A 94 -15.63 9.86 -4.97
CA GLN A 94 -16.42 8.65 -4.75
C GLN A 94 -16.98 8.60 -3.33
N LYS A 95 -18.24 9.03 -3.18
CA LYS A 95 -18.90 9.19 -1.86
C LYS A 95 -19.17 7.87 -1.13
N ASN A 96 -19.27 6.75 -1.84
CA ASN A 96 -19.52 5.44 -1.26
C ASN A 96 -18.23 4.66 -0.92
N ALA A 97 -17.05 5.31 -1.03
CA ALA A 97 -15.76 4.69 -0.73
C ALA A 97 -15.06 5.39 0.44
N GLU A 98 -14.51 4.60 1.34
CA GLU A 98 -13.58 5.01 2.39
C GLU A 98 -12.23 4.33 2.21
N VAL A 99 -11.16 5.00 2.60
CA VAL A 99 -9.80 4.48 2.52
C VAL A 99 -9.20 4.35 3.91
N LEU A 100 -8.84 3.14 4.27
CA LEU A 100 -8.19 2.82 5.54
C LEU A 100 -6.71 2.47 5.31
N LEU A 101 -5.84 3.11 6.08
CA LEU A 101 -4.43 2.77 6.14
C LEU A 101 -4.25 1.67 7.18
N GLY A 102 -3.81 0.50 6.77
CA GLY A 102 -3.59 -0.60 7.70
C GLY A 102 -3.05 -1.85 7.00
N THR A 103 -2.37 -2.68 7.78
CA THR A 103 -1.88 -3.96 7.30
C THR A 103 -2.88 -5.06 7.66
N VAL A 104 -3.43 -5.69 6.63
CA VAL A 104 -4.27 -6.88 6.81
C VAL A 104 -3.39 -8.05 7.22
N THR A 105 -3.71 -8.65 8.35
CA THR A 105 -2.97 -9.78 8.94
C THR A 105 -3.64 -11.11 8.67
N GLY A 106 -4.95 -11.09 8.36
CA GLY A 106 -5.70 -12.30 8.08
C GLY A 106 -7.13 -12.01 7.64
N VAL A 107 -7.84 -13.07 7.27
CA VAL A 107 -9.27 -13.08 6.95
C VAL A 107 -9.94 -14.24 7.67
N ASP A 108 -10.93 -13.94 8.48
CA ASP A 108 -11.85 -14.94 9.04
C ASP A 108 -13.05 -15.09 8.09
N VAL A 109 -13.02 -16.15 7.29
CA VAL A 109 -14.07 -16.42 6.29
C VAL A 109 -15.37 -16.83 6.96
N ALA A 110 -15.31 -17.54 8.09
CA ALA A 110 -16.48 -18.01 8.81
C ALA A 110 -17.28 -16.85 9.41
N ARG A 111 -16.58 -15.87 9.95
CA ARG A 111 -17.17 -14.66 10.53
C ARG A 111 -17.32 -13.52 9.51
N ARG A 112 -16.81 -13.70 8.29
CA ARG A 112 -16.72 -12.64 7.27
C ARG A 112 -16.05 -11.37 7.78
N GLN A 113 -14.85 -11.52 8.34
CA GLN A 113 -14.06 -10.44 8.92
C GLN A 113 -12.68 -10.36 8.30
N VAL A 114 -12.22 -9.14 8.05
CA VAL A 114 -10.82 -8.82 7.71
C VAL A 114 -10.14 -8.33 8.97
N LEU A 115 -8.97 -8.91 9.30
CA LEU A 115 -8.21 -8.61 10.50
C LEU A 115 -7.11 -7.59 10.19
N LEU A 116 -7.11 -6.46 10.91
CA LEU A 116 -6.13 -5.37 10.80
C LEU A 116 -5.54 -5.08 12.17
N GLY A 117 -4.36 -5.56 12.49
CA GLY A 117 -3.56 -5.08 13.62
C GLY A 117 -4.32 -4.79 14.93
N GLY A 118 -5.29 -5.63 15.32
CA GLY A 118 -6.11 -5.46 16.50
C GLY A 118 -7.53 -4.90 16.23
N HIS A 119 -7.87 -4.63 14.98
CA HIS A 119 -9.22 -4.24 14.55
C HIS A 119 -9.79 -5.26 13.57
N GLU A 120 -11.11 -5.37 13.55
CA GLU A 120 -11.85 -6.27 12.65
C GLU A 120 -12.81 -5.46 11.79
N ILE A 121 -12.87 -5.77 10.49
CA ILE A 121 -13.82 -5.15 9.57
C ILE A 121 -14.72 -6.23 9.02
N ASN A 122 -16.02 -6.15 9.30
CA ASN A 122 -17.01 -7.04 8.72
C ASN A 122 -17.19 -6.73 7.23
N TYR A 123 -17.42 -7.77 6.42
CA TYR A 123 -17.73 -7.63 4.99
C TYR A 123 -18.88 -8.52 4.56
N ASP A 124 -19.62 -8.07 3.56
CA ASP A 124 -20.55 -8.91 2.78
C ASP A 124 -19.83 -9.49 1.57
N TYR A 125 -18.96 -8.69 0.95
CA TYR A 125 -18.12 -9.09 -0.18
C TYR A 125 -16.66 -8.69 0.07
N LEU A 126 -15.75 -9.60 -0.30
CA LEU A 126 -14.30 -9.39 -0.15
C LEU A 126 -13.61 -9.49 -1.51
N VAL A 127 -12.78 -8.47 -1.81
CA VAL A 127 -11.89 -8.47 -2.98
C VAL A 127 -10.46 -8.49 -2.50
N LEU A 128 -9.71 -9.53 -2.84
CA LEU A 128 -8.28 -9.64 -2.55
C LEU A 128 -7.47 -9.17 -3.76
N ALA A 129 -6.90 -7.96 -3.66
CA ALA A 129 -6.11 -7.31 -4.70
C ALA A 129 -4.69 -6.98 -4.22
N THR A 130 -4.09 -7.87 -3.43
CA THR A 130 -2.83 -7.67 -2.71
C THR A 130 -1.60 -7.60 -3.62
N GLY A 131 -1.77 -7.89 -4.91
CA GLY A 131 -0.69 -7.92 -5.89
C GLY A 131 0.20 -9.14 -5.75
N ALA A 132 1.37 -9.08 -6.39
CA ALA A 132 2.38 -10.13 -6.34
C ALA A 132 3.72 -9.56 -5.89
N ARG A 133 4.55 -10.40 -5.26
CA ARG A 133 5.95 -10.12 -4.98
C ARG A 133 6.83 -10.79 -6.04
N HIS A 134 8.08 -10.34 -6.16
CA HIS A 134 9.09 -11.11 -6.88
C HIS A 134 9.36 -12.43 -6.14
N SER A 135 9.77 -13.43 -6.87
CA SER A 135 10.12 -14.74 -6.33
C SER A 135 11.48 -15.16 -6.88
N TYR A 136 12.31 -15.68 -6.01
CA TYR A 136 13.61 -16.24 -6.38
C TYR A 136 13.56 -17.78 -6.50
N PHE A 137 12.34 -18.35 -6.61
CA PHE A 137 12.12 -19.80 -6.77
C PHE A 137 12.77 -20.64 -5.68
N GLY A 138 12.76 -20.13 -4.43
CA GLY A 138 13.39 -20.75 -3.27
C GLY A 138 14.88 -20.48 -3.12
N ARG A 139 15.43 -19.55 -3.91
CA ARG A 139 16.82 -19.10 -3.82
C ARG A 139 16.90 -17.68 -3.32
N ASP A 140 16.44 -17.47 -2.11
CA ASP A 140 16.36 -16.12 -1.49
C ASP A 140 17.76 -15.52 -1.25
N GLU A 141 18.82 -16.33 -1.27
CA GLU A 141 20.21 -15.88 -1.25
C GLU A 141 20.60 -15.00 -2.45
N TRP A 142 19.80 -14.99 -3.52
CA TRP A 142 20.04 -14.14 -4.69
C TRP A 142 19.56 -12.69 -4.49
N GLU A 143 18.65 -12.43 -3.55
CA GLU A 143 18.07 -11.10 -3.33
C GLU A 143 19.11 -9.99 -3.16
N PRO A 144 20.22 -10.16 -2.40
CA PRO A 144 21.24 -9.13 -2.25
C PRO A 144 21.96 -8.78 -3.57
N PHE A 145 22.05 -9.73 -4.50
CA PHE A 145 22.76 -9.57 -5.78
C PHE A 145 21.82 -9.15 -6.92
N ALA A 146 20.56 -9.55 -6.84
CA ALA A 146 19.54 -9.29 -7.85
C ALA A 146 18.26 -8.73 -7.18
N PRO A 147 18.31 -7.51 -6.62
CA PRO A 147 17.16 -6.92 -5.93
C PRO A 147 15.97 -6.75 -6.86
N GLY A 148 14.78 -7.02 -6.35
CA GLY A 148 13.56 -6.82 -7.10
C GLY A 148 13.25 -5.34 -7.33
N LEU A 149 12.31 -5.06 -8.25
CA LEU A 149 11.84 -3.70 -8.54
C LEU A 149 10.31 -3.68 -8.53
N LYS A 150 9.72 -3.55 -7.34
CA LYS A 150 8.26 -3.55 -7.14
C LYS A 150 7.75 -2.43 -6.23
N SER A 151 8.65 -1.73 -5.55
CA SER A 151 8.32 -0.66 -4.63
C SER A 151 9.20 0.57 -4.87
N LEU A 152 8.81 1.72 -4.30
CA LEU A 152 9.64 2.92 -4.33
C LEU A 152 10.95 2.74 -3.59
N GLU A 153 10.92 1.96 -2.52
CA GLU A 153 12.09 1.60 -1.72
C GLU A 153 13.10 0.83 -2.57
N ASP A 154 12.63 -0.18 -3.34
CA ASP A 154 13.46 -0.95 -4.26
C ASP A 154 14.11 -0.05 -5.32
N ALA A 155 13.29 0.83 -5.94
CA ALA A 155 13.78 1.76 -6.97
C ALA A 155 14.84 2.72 -6.41
N THR A 156 14.64 3.23 -5.20
CA THR A 156 15.58 4.15 -4.53
C THR A 156 16.87 3.43 -4.15
N GLU A 157 16.77 2.19 -3.71
CA GLU A 157 17.94 1.38 -3.38
C GLU A 157 18.75 1.03 -4.64
N LEU A 158 18.10 0.63 -5.72
CA LEU A 158 18.75 0.41 -7.01
C LEU A 158 19.45 1.68 -7.51
N ARG A 159 18.78 2.83 -7.39
CA ARG A 159 19.36 4.13 -7.77
C ARG A 159 20.67 4.43 -7.02
N LYS A 160 20.77 4.07 -5.74
CA LYS A 160 22.01 4.26 -4.96
C LYS A 160 23.14 3.35 -5.44
N ARG A 161 22.83 2.16 -5.95
CA ARG A 161 23.80 1.18 -6.44
C ARG A 161 24.36 1.51 -7.81
N ILE A 162 23.63 2.29 -8.63
CA ILE A 162 24.08 2.70 -9.95
C ILE A 162 25.05 3.88 -9.79
N PRO A 163 26.32 3.80 -10.20
CA PRO A 163 27.30 4.87 -10.06
C PRO A 163 26.86 6.12 -10.85
N ALA A 164 27.09 7.30 -10.27
CA ALA A 164 26.72 8.59 -10.88
C ALA A 164 27.26 8.78 -12.31
N ARG A 165 28.44 8.26 -12.61
CA ARG A 165 29.07 8.28 -13.95
C ARG A 165 28.23 7.60 -15.04
N HIS A 166 27.38 6.61 -14.69
CA HIS A 166 26.50 5.98 -15.67
C HIS A 166 25.33 6.89 -16.08
N TRP A 167 24.92 7.79 -15.18
CA TRP A 167 23.86 8.75 -15.45
C TRP A 167 24.31 9.83 -16.42
N GLN A 168 25.55 10.31 -16.24
CA GLN A 168 26.14 11.32 -17.11
C GLN A 168 26.28 10.81 -18.55
N SER A 169 26.81 9.61 -18.73
CA SER A 169 26.96 9.02 -20.08
C SER A 169 25.62 8.75 -20.77
N ALA A 170 24.57 8.39 -20.03
CA ALA A 170 23.22 8.21 -20.59
C ALA A 170 22.61 9.54 -21.07
N CYS A 171 22.77 10.62 -20.30
CA CYS A 171 22.32 11.95 -20.69
C CYS A 171 23.11 12.51 -21.89
N GLU A 172 24.41 12.32 -21.92
CA GLU A 172 25.28 12.78 -23.02
C GLU A 172 25.00 12.05 -24.34
N ASN A 173 24.56 10.77 -24.26
CA ASN A 173 24.25 9.94 -25.44
C ASN A 173 22.77 10.01 -25.85
N GLY A 174 21.95 10.87 -25.25
CA GLY A 174 20.54 11.06 -25.62
C GLY A 174 19.65 9.85 -25.39
N ILE A 175 19.99 8.96 -24.44
CA ILE A 175 19.26 7.73 -24.10
C ILE A 175 18.33 7.93 -22.88
N ALA A 176 18.25 9.16 -22.37
CA ALA A 176 17.38 9.53 -21.24
C ALA A 176 16.10 10.25 -21.70
#